data_c61445e66b84ed97acdd24d44ac0828a
#
_entry.id   c61445e66b84ed97acdd24d44ac0828a
#
_cell.length_a   1.000
_cell.length_b   1.000
_cell.length_c   1.000
_cell.angle_alpha   90.00
_cell.angle_beta   90.00
_cell.angle_gamma   90.00
#
_symmetry.space_group_name_H-M   'P 1'
#
loop_
_entity.id
_entity.type
_entity.pdbx_description
1 polymer ?
#
loop_
_entity_poly.entity_id
_entity_poly.type
_entity_poly.pdbx_seq_one_letter_code
_entity_poly.pdbx_strand_id
1 'polypeptide(L)'
;MKKFLSLLLTAVLCCSLGITAFAAEGDYTFTVQAEGSPAVGDTITVTLELSKNGAEEFDLYAMQDYVRFDPAYFSYVDQSLKVYTVKTGELERKIFSASPLDFDEDGVIDRVFVNRASTDAERIASGTQVMQFQLRVKAQGNTTLTQSGVEIFQDPSNPDSYHASNLNIAIRGAGGTGGSTGGSTGGSSGGSSSGGGGGSSSTTPTKPETATKPDGTKVETVTKPDGTTVKTETKKDGSVSKTETKKDGSSVTENKAADGSTGTVKTDRNGQTTAETTLSGKAVEDAKKSGEAVKAPVEVEATRNSNTAPTVKVELPKGAGETKVEIPVSNVKSGTVAVLVHADGTEEIVKNSIPTETGIRLTVDGSATVKIIDNSKGFIDTRNHWAKDEIDFVSARGLVNGMSATIYAPNNSTTRAQLWTILARQADADLNGGSTWYEKAQNWAKTKGVSDGANPNDTITRAQMVTMLWRAKGQPAPAVAATFTDVSADSYYAQAVSWAVEHGITTGVGNGKFNPNGTCTRAQIAAFLMRLYAEK
;
A
#
# COMPACT_ATOMS: atom_id res chain seq x y z
N MET A 1 42.47 3.22 47.99
CA MET A 1 42.88 1.92 47.41
C MET A 1 41.92 1.61 46.24
N LYS A 2 42.51 1.53 45.12
CA LYS A 2 41.88 1.40 43.79
C LYS A 2 41.11 0.09 43.66
N LYS A 3 39.89 0.12 43.12
CA LYS A 3 39.34 -1.03 42.43
C LYS A 3 38.84 -0.59 41.06
N PHE A 4 39.49 -1.11 40.05
CA PHE A 4 39.25 -0.95 38.62
C PHE A 4 37.87 -1.48 38.25
N LEU A 5 37.11 -0.67 37.53
CA LEU A 5 35.94 -1.10 36.80
C LEU A 5 36.43 -1.57 35.42
N SER A 6 36.35 -2.85 35.17
CA SER A 6 36.64 -3.45 33.87
C SER A 6 35.46 -3.21 32.96
N LEU A 7 35.63 -2.31 31.99
CA LEU A 7 34.70 -2.10 30.91
C LEU A 7 34.96 -3.18 29.85
N LEU A 8 34.05 -4.15 29.73
CA LEU A 8 34.11 -5.16 28.70
C LEU A 8 33.54 -4.53 27.39
N LEU A 9 34.42 -4.11 26.54
CA LEU A 9 34.11 -3.64 25.20
C LEU A 9 33.87 -4.86 24.31
N THR A 10 32.62 -5.25 24.10
CA THR A 10 32.27 -6.28 23.15
C THR A 10 32.10 -5.58 21.79
N ALA A 11 33.07 -5.71 20.92
CA ALA A 11 33.00 -5.22 19.53
C ALA A 11 31.93 -6.02 18.78
N VAL A 12 30.82 -5.38 18.47
CA VAL A 12 29.83 -5.91 17.52
C VAL A 12 30.35 -5.67 16.11
N LEU A 13 30.76 -6.73 15.44
CA LEU A 13 31.17 -6.69 14.04
C LEU A 13 29.90 -6.74 13.17
N CYS A 14 29.29 -5.59 12.93
CA CYS A 14 28.24 -5.43 11.93
C CYS A 14 28.87 -5.36 10.54
N CYS A 15 28.86 -6.47 9.79
CA CYS A 15 29.09 -6.41 8.35
C CYS A 15 27.80 -5.93 7.65
N SER A 16 27.61 -4.61 7.60
CA SER A 16 26.67 -3.98 6.69
C SER A 16 27.45 -3.28 5.57
N LEU A 17 27.54 -3.92 4.42
CA LEU A 17 27.87 -3.24 3.17
C LEU A 17 26.58 -2.66 2.58
N GLY A 18 26.08 -1.61 3.22
CA GLY A 18 25.08 -0.72 2.67
C GLY A 18 25.78 0.59 2.30
N ILE A 19 25.57 1.07 1.09
CA ILE A 19 25.96 2.43 0.70
C ILE A 19 25.14 3.36 1.58
N THR A 20 25.72 3.90 2.64
CA THR A 20 25.12 4.95 3.46
C THR A 20 25.09 6.22 2.63
N ALA A 21 23.91 6.62 2.15
CA ALA A 21 23.67 8.01 1.86
C ALA A 21 23.88 8.75 3.19
N PHE A 22 24.83 9.66 3.27
CA PHE A 22 25.04 10.47 4.47
C PHE A 22 23.83 11.37 4.64
N ALA A 23 23.17 11.29 5.79
CA ALA A 23 22.12 12.22 6.17
C ALA A 23 22.70 13.65 6.22
N ALA A 24 21.95 14.63 5.72
CA ALA A 24 22.34 16.02 5.81
C ALA A 24 22.35 16.48 7.28
N GLU A 25 23.12 17.55 7.58
CA GLU A 25 23.12 18.15 8.92
C GLU A 25 21.70 18.65 9.25
N GLY A 26 21.19 18.27 10.43
CA GLY A 26 19.84 18.59 10.88
C GLY A 26 18.75 17.56 10.55
N ASP A 27 19.03 16.58 9.68
CA ASP A 27 18.09 15.51 9.38
C ASP A 27 17.96 14.51 10.53
N TYR A 28 16.78 13.93 10.67
CA TYR A 28 16.54 12.86 11.61
C TYR A 28 16.90 11.51 11.01
N THR A 29 17.38 10.60 11.86
CA THR A 29 17.72 9.22 11.48
C THR A 29 17.02 8.24 12.41
N PHE A 30 16.23 7.35 11.82
CA PHE A 30 15.63 6.20 12.50
C PHE A 30 16.44 4.96 12.16
N THR A 31 17.04 4.33 13.16
CA THR A 31 17.89 3.15 12.97
C THR A 31 17.27 1.95 13.66
N VAL A 32 17.00 0.87 12.88
CA VAL A 32 16.62 -0.43 13.43
C VAL A 32 17.87 -1.27 13.61
N GLN A 33 18.05 -1.80 14.80
CA GLN A 33 19.14 -2.71 15.16
C GLN A 33 18.57 -4.02 15.70
N ALA A 34 19.31 -5.11 15.54
CA ALA A 34 18.98 -6.40 16.15
C ALA A 34 20.22 -7.01 16.78
N GLU A 35 20.09 -7.42 18.04
CA GLU A 35 21.16 -8.08 18.78
C GLU A 35 20.99 -9.59 18.71
N GLY A 36 22.12 -10.28 18.53
CA GLY A 36 22.22 -11.73 18.52
C GLY A 36 22.61 -12.30 17.17
N SER A 37 22.99 -13.58 17.15
CA SER A 37 23.23 -14.37 15.93
C SER A 37 21.98 -15.19 15.65
N PRO A 38 21.10 -14.78 14.77
CA PRO A 38 19.81 -15.44 14.62
C PRO A 38 19.97 -16.83 14.02
N ALA A 39 19.59 -17.84 14.81
CA ALA A 39 19.36 -19.20 14.34
C ALA A 39 17.92 -19.61 14.65
N VAL A 40 17.41 -20.61 13.93
CA VAL A 40 16.03 -21.10 14.17
C VAL A 40 15.90 -21.57 15.63
N GLY A 41 14.92 -21.03 16.32
CA GLY A 41 14.66 -21.26 17.74
C GLY A 41 15.23 -20.19 18.69
N ASP A 42 16.13 -19.32 18.21
CA ASP A 42 16.67 -18.21 19.01
C ASP A 42 15.66 -17.07 19.14
N THR A 43 15.95 -16.19 20.09
CA THR A 43 15.22 -14.91 20.25
C THR A 43 16.22 -13.79 20.00
N ILE A 44 15.84 -12.87 19.12
CA ILE A 44 16.59 -11.64 18.87
C ILE A 44 15.89 -10.45 19.53
N THR A 45 16.67 -9.47 19.97
CA THR A 45 16.15 -8.20 20.50
C THR A 45 16.28 -7.14 19.41
N VAL A 46 15.15 -6.55 19.05
CA VAL A 46 15.05 -5.47 18.06
C VAL A 46 14.93 -4.14 18.78
N THR A 47 15.73 -3.17 18.39
CA THR A 47 15.75 -1.81 18.96
C THR A 47 15.55 -0.79 17.85
N LEU A 48 14.67 0.19 18.08
CA LEU A 48 14.52 1.38 17.26
C LEU A 48 15.17 2.55 17.98
N GLU A 49 16.13 3.19 17.31
CA GLU A 49 16.86 4.37 17.79
C GLU A 49 16.52 5.59 16.95
N LEU A 50 16.35 6.74 17.60
CA LEU A 50 16.13 8.03 16.97
C LEU A 50 17.30 8.98 17.27
N SER A 51 17.93 9.49 16.23
CA SER A 51 19.01 10.47 16.28
C SER A 51 18.68 11.68 15.44
N LYS A 52 19.27 12.85 15.77
CA LYS A 52 19.31 14.02 14.92
C LYS A 52 20.74 14.31 14.51
N ASN A 53 21.02 14.34 13.22
CA ASN A 53 22.38 14.53 12.72
C ASN A 53 22.93 15.92 13.08
N GLY A 54 24.12 15.95 13.68
CA GLY A 54 24.76 17.19 14.15
C GLY A 54 24.25 17.75 15.48
N ALA A 55 23.35 17.05 16.19
CA ALA A 55 22.82 17.46 17.48
C ALA A 55 23.09 16.41 18.56
N GLU A 56 23.44 16.85 19.78
CA GLU A 56 23.51 15.96 20.97
C GLU A 56 22.14 15.73 21.59
N GLU A 57 21.29 16.76 21.56
CA GLU A 57 19.91 16.76 22.05
C GLU A 57 19.01 17.56 21.10
N PHE A 58 17.73 17.24 21.08
CA PHE A 58 16.73 17.96 20.29
C PHE A 58 15.35 17.92 20.92
N ASP A 59 14.51 18.88 20.55
CA ASP A 59 13.12 18.94 20.98
C ASP A 59 12.24 18.13 20.02
N LEU A 60 11.36 17.26 20.56
CA LEU A 60 10.47 16.40 19.80
C LEU A 60 9.01 16.62 20.21
N TYR A 61 8.17 17.06 19.28
CA TYR A 61 6.72 17.19 19.48
C TYR A 61 5.98 15.91 19.13
N ALA A 62 6.20 15.40 17.92
CA ALA A 62 5.52 14.20 17.46
C ALA A 62 6.45 13.34 16.59
N MET A 63 6.23 12.03 16.63
CA MET A 63 6.82 11.07 15.71
C MET A 63 5.97 9.81 15.64
N GLN A 64 6.10 9.08 14.54
CA GLN A 64 5.61 7.71 14.44
C GLN A 64 6.53 6.87 13.56
N ASP A 65 6.53 5.55 13.82
CA ASP A 65 7.20 4.55 12.99
C ASP A 65 6.56 3.17 13.18
N TYR A 66 6.63 2.34 12.14
CA TYR A 66 6.29 0.92 12.17
C TYR A 66 7.53 0.11 11.83
N VAL A 67 7.97 -0.74 12.74
CA VAL A 67 8.97 -1.77 12.43
C VAL A 67 8.25 -3.06 12.06
N ARG A 68 8.32 -3.43 10.79
CA ARG A 68 7.70 -4.63 10.20
C ARG A 68 8.69 -5.78 10.15
N PHE A 69 8.18 -6.99 10.32
CA PHE A 69 8.91 -8.24 10.16
C PHE A 69 8.02 -9.28 9.44
N ASP A 70 8.68 -10.20 8.77
CA ASP A 70 7.98 -11.27 8.05
C ASP A 70 7.56 -12.39 9.03
N PRO A 71 6.25 -12.66 9.19
CA PRO A 71 5.75 -13.71 10.07
C PRO A 71 6.15 -15.13 9.65
N ALA A 72 6.61 -15.35 8.42
CA ALA A 72 7.19 -16.62 7.99
C ALA A 72 8.52 -16.91 8.69
N TYR A 73 9.29 -15.88 9.01
CA TYR A 73 10.62 -15.99 9.62
C TYR A 73 10.61 -15.68 11.11
N PHE A 74 9.66 -14.88 11.61
CA PHE A 74 9.62 -14.43 13.00
C PHE A 74 8.23 -14.59 13.63
N SER A 75 8.20 -14.66 14.95
CA SER A 75 7.01 -14.40 15.74
C SER A 75 7.33 -13.41 16.85
N TYR A 76 6.41 -12.50 17.11
CA TYR A 76 6.51 -11.56 18.20
C TYR A 76 6.51 -12.30 19.56
N VAL A 77 7.35 -11.84 20.51
CA VAL A 77 7.37 -12.36 21.86
C VAL A 77 6.50 -11.47 22.76
N ASP A 78 5.41 -12.03 23.27
CA ASP A 78 4.47 -11.30 24.12
C ASP A 78 5.15 -10.66 25.32
N GLN A 79 4.67 -9.47 25.71
CA GLN A 79 5.17 -8.67 26.84
C GLN A 79 6.65 -8.25 26.73
N SER A 80 7.31 -8.44 25.59
CA SER A 80 8.70 -8.03 25.38
C SER A 80 8.87 -6.54 25.08
N LEU A 81 7.78 -5.84 24.72
CA LEU A 81 7.81 -4.44 24.28
C LEU A 81 8.13 -3.49 25.44
N LYS A 82 9.17 -2.69 25.23
CA LYS A 82 9.60 -1.60 26.12
C LYS A 82 9.68 -0.32 25.33
N VAL A 83 9.29 0.79 25.93
CA VAL A 83 9.42 2.14 25.36
C VAL A 83 10.29 3.00 26.26
N TYR A 84 10.91 4.02 25.66
CA TYR A 84 11.72 4.98 26.38
C TYR A 84 10.91 5.72 27.44
N THR A 85 11.51 5.87 28.62
CA THR A 85 10.91 6.55 29.78
C THR A 85 11.86 7.61 30.30
N VAL A 86 11.31 8.75 30.74
CA VAL A 86 12.05 9.79 31.45
C VAL A 86 11.82 9.64 32.94
N LYS A 87 12.90 9.68 33.72
CA LYS A 87 12.84 9.69 35.18
C LYS A 87 13.08 11.10 35.72
N THR A 88 12.11 11.61 36.49
CA THR A 88 12.23 12.85 37.22
C THR A 88 12.05 12.54 38.72
N GLY A 89 13.18 12.37 39.43
CA GLY A 89 13.17 11.84 40.79
C GLY A 89 12.74 10.37 40.83
N GLU A 90 11.69 10.04 41.62
CA GLU A 90 11.12 8.70 41.72
C GLU A 90 10.01 8.44 40.66
N LEU A 91 9.59 9.46 39.93
CA LEU A 91 8.56 9.35 38.92
C LEU A 91 9.14 8.96 37.56
N GLU A 92 8.61 7.88 37.00
CA GLU A 92 8.92 7.42 35.66
C GLU A 92 7.75 7.74 34.71
N ARG A 93 8.02 8.48 33.63
CA ARG A 93 7.02 8.88 32.63
C ARG A 93 7.35 8.30 31.26
N LYS A 94 6.42 7.57 30.67
CA LYS A 94 6.52 7.13 29.29
C LYS A 94 6.33 8.32 28.34
N ILE A 95 7.28 8.50 27.44
CA ILE A 95 7.22 9.55 26.41
C ILE A 95 6.57 9.04 25.13
N PHE A 96 6.77 7.77 24.83
CA PHE A 96 6.21 7.12 23.65
C PHE A 96 5.14 6.11 24.02
N SER A 97 4.20 5.93 23.11
CA SER A 97 3.26 4.80 23.11
C SER A 97 3.69 3.82 22.04
N ALA A 98 3.65 2.52 22.34
CA ALA A 98 3.93 1.49 21.35
C ALA A 98 3.01 0.29 21.54
N SER A 99 2.73 -0.43 20.46
CA SER A 99 1.93 -1.65 20.46
C SER A 99 2.33 -2.60 19.35
N PRO A 100 2.36 -3.92 19.61
CA PRO A 100 2.39 -4.91 18.53
C PRO A 100 1.08 -4.86 17.77
N LEU A 101 1.12 -5.07 16.46
CA LEU A 101 -0.03 -5.02 15.57
C LEU A 101 -0.05 -6.24 14.66
N ASP A 102 -1.24 -6.80 14.54
CA ASP A 102 -1.69 -7.64 13.44
C ASP A 102 -2.35 -6.71 12.41
N PHE A 103 -1.65 -6.44 11.31
CA PHE A 103 -2.09 -5.38 10.40
C PHE A 103 -3.08 -5.86 9.35
N ASP A 104 -3.02 -7.11 8.96
CA ASP A 104 -3.90 -7.74 7.99
C ASP A 104 -5.01 -8.58 8.63
N GLU A 105 -5.07 -8.58 9.98
CA GLU A 105 -6.12 -9.22 10.79
C GLU A 105 -6.19 -10.76 10.59
N ASP A 106 -5.06 -11.38 10.24
CA ASP A 106 -4.96 -12.84 10.09
C ASP A 106 -4.71 -13.58 11.41
N GLY A 107 -4.64 -12.87 12.52
CA GLY A 107 -4.34 -13.38 13.85
C GLY A 107 -2.86 -13.43 14.17
N VAL A 108 -1.99 -12.92 13.27
CA VAL A 108 -0.53 -12.95 13.44
C VAL A 108 0.04 -11.53 13.52
N ILE A 109 0.80 -11.24 14.58
CA ILE A 109 1.50 -9.96 14.71
C ILE A 109 2.64 -9.90 13.68
N ASP A 110 2.63 -8.88 12.81
CA ASP A 110 3.61 -8.67 11.73
C ASP A 110 4.43 -7.37 11.88
N ARG A 111 4.09 -6.52 12.86
CA ARG A 111 4.80 -5.26 13.12
C ARG A 111 4.64 -4.75 14.54
N VAL A 112 5.52 -3.83 14.93
CA VAL A 112 5.40 -3.04 16.16
C VAL A 112 5.33 -1.57 15.79
N PHE A 113 4.27 -0.91 16.22
CA PHE A 113 4.04 0.52 16.05
C PHE A 113 4.55 1.28 17.27
N VAL A 114 5.15 2.44 17.04
CA VAL A 114 5.49 3.41 18.07
C VAL A 114 5.07 4.79 17.65
N ASN A 115 4.56 5.57 18.58
CA ASN A 115 4.26 6.99 18.34
C ASN A 115 4.46 7.85 19.59
N ARG A 116 4.62 9.15 19.33
CA ARG A 116 4.44 10.26 20.25
C ARG A 116 3.61 11.31 19.54
N ALA A 117 2.59 11.85 20.22
CA ALA A 117 1.86 13.02 19.76
C ALA A 117 1.63 13.92 20.98
N SER A 118 2.16 15.14 20.94
CA SER A 118 2.06 16.11 22.02
C SER A 118 2.10 17.53 21.47
N THR A 119 1.41 18.44 22.13
CA THR A 119 1.52 19.89 21.90
C THR A 119 2.76 20.48 22.58
N ASP A 120 3.36 19.75 23.51
CA ASP A 120 4.54 20.17 24.25
C ASP A 120 5.77 19.39 23.75
N ALA A 121 6.86 20.11 23.51
CA ALA A 121 8.13 19.51 23.15
C ALA A 121 8.69 18.68 24.31
N GLU A 122 9.31 17.55 23.96
CA GLU A 122 10.14 16.77 24.88
C GLU A 122 11.58 16.82 24.41
N ARG A 123 12.49 17.23 25.29
CA ARG A 123 13.91 17.24 25.00
C ARG A 123 14.50 15.86 25.17
N ILE A 124 15.00 15.29 24.10
CA ILE A 124 15.61 13.95 24.11
C ILE A 124 17.03 14.00 23.53
N ALA A 125 17.87 13.07 24.00
CA ALA A 125 19.22 12.91 23.47
C ALA A 125 19.19 12.25 22.09
N SER A 126 20.11 12.66 21.20
CA SER A 126 20.40 11.96 19.96
C SER A 126 20.92 10.55 20.27
N GLY A 127 20.42 9.52 19.58
CA GLY A 127 20.70 8.11 19.91
C GLY A 127 19.74 7.51 20.95
N THR A 128 18.61 8.16 21.22
CA THR A 128 17.60 7.62 22.15
C THR A 128 16.96 6.36 21.58
N GLN A 129 17.00 5.26 22.36
CA GLN A 129 16.25 4.03 22.07
C GLN A 129 14.76 4.27 22.31
N VAL A 130 14.02 4.50 21.25
CA VAL A 130 12.58 4.82 21.29
C VAL A 130 11.74 3.65 21.77
N MET A 131 12.03 2.46 21.23
CA MET A 131 11.41 1.21 21.64
C MET A 131 12.36 0.02 21.48
N GLN A 132 12.05 -1.04 22.21
CA GLN A 132 12.72 -2.33 22.11
C GLN A 132 11.68 -3.45 22.25
N PHE A 133 11.80 -4.52 21.44
CA PHE A 133 10.95 -5.71 21.52
C PHE A 133 11.72 -6.97 21.09
N GLN A 134 11.13 -8.14 21.30
CA GLN A 134 11.79 -9.39 20.95
C GLN A 134 11.01 -10.16 19.86
N LEU A 135 11.78 -10.81 18.98
CA LEU A 135 11.28 -11.70 17.95
C LEU A 135 11.91 -13.08 18.12
N ARG A 136 11.08 -14.13 18.09
CA ARG A 136 11.52 -15.52 18.03
C ARG A 136 11.70 -15.95 16.59
N VAL A 137 12.84 -16.53 16.26
CA VAL A 137 13.20 -16.98 14.92
C VAL A 137 12.53 -18.31 14.61
N LYS A 138 11.76 -18.38 13.52
CA LYS A 138 10.96 -19.55 13.10
C LYS A 138 11.57 -20.35 11.97
N ALA A 139 12.17 -19.69 11.00
CA ALA A 139 12.65 -20.33 9.77
C ALA A 139 14.03 -19.80 9.34
N GLN A 140 14.79 -20.66 8.66
CA GLN A 140 16.07 -20.32 8.05
C GLN A 140 15.86 -19.53 6.75
N GLY A 141 16.70 -18.54 6.47
CA GLY A 141 16.68 -17.77 5.24
C GLY A 141 17.19 -16.35 5.42
N ASN A 142 16.99 -15.53 4.40
CA ASN A 142 17.27 -14.10 4.45
C ASN A 142 15.93 -13.36 4.54
N THR A 143 15.85 -12.42 5.47
CA THR A 143 14.69 -11.58 5.66
C THR A 143 15.10 -10.17 6.05
N THR A 144 14.18 -9.23 6.05
CA THR A 144 14.47 -7.82 6.32
C THR A 144 13.47 -7.28 7.34
N LEU A 145 13.96 -6.60 8.39
CA LEU A 145 13.15 -5.71 9.19
C LEU A 145 13.04 -4.38 8.45
N THR A 146 11.83 -3.92 8.20
CA THR A 146 11.59 -2.69 7.42
C THR A 146 10.88 -1.65 8.26
N GLN A 147 11.26 -0.38 8.06
CA GLN A 147 10.54 0.75 8.62
C GLN A 147 9.52 1.25 7.61
N SER A 148 8.34 1.67 8.09
CA SER A 148 7.28 2.18 7.23
C SER A 148 6.40 3.18 7.97
N GLY A 149 5.84 4.18 7.24
CA GLY A 149 4.98 5.20 7.83
C GLY A 149 5.71 6.08 8.84
N VAL A 150 7.01 6.28 8.64
CA VAL A 150 7.85 7.16 9.48
C VAL A 150 7.41 8.60 9.29
N GLU A 151 7.19 9.30 10.39
CA GLU A 151 6.93 10.75 10.41
C GLU A 151 7.58 11.32 11.66
N ILE A 152 8.11 12.53 11.57
CA ILE A 152 8.68 13.26 12.70
C ILE A 152 8.38 14.75 12.59
N PHE A 153 8.14 15.41 13.72
CA PHE A 153 7.77 16.81 13.79
C PHE A 153 8.57 17.50 14.89
N GLN A 154 9.37 18.48 14.49
CA GLN A 154 9.99 19.45 15.38
C GLN A 154 9.09 20.67 15.59
N ASP A 155 8.18 20.92 14.65
CA ASP A 155 7.12 21.94 14.67
C ASP A 155 5.80 21.27 14.37
N PRO A 156 4.71 21.53 15.12
CA PRO A 156 3.40 20.91 14.87
C PRO A 156 2.81 21.14 13.47
N SER A 157 3.38 22.07 12.70
CA SER A 157 2.83 22.52 11.42
C SER A 157 3.35 21.77 10.20
N ASN A 158 4.58 21.23 10.24
CA ASN A 158 5.23 20.59 9.10
C ASN A 158 6.04 19.36 9.53
N PRO A 159 6.00 18.24 8.77
CA PRO A 159 6.92 17.14 8.99
C PRO A 159 8.34 17.52 8.59
N ASP A 160 9.31 17.05 9.38
CA ASP A 160 10.73 17.22 9.12
C ASP A 160 11.28 16.13 8.21
N SER A 161 12.42 16.37 7.58
CA SER A 161 13.13 15.37 6.80
C SER A 161 13.73 14.27 7.69
N TYR A 162 13.70 13.04 7.22
CA TYR A 162 14.21 11.88 7.95
C TYR A 162 14.84 10.85 7.02
N HIS A 163 15.72 10.01 7.63
CA HIS A 163 16.26 8.81 7.02
C HIS A 163 15.85 7.59 7.87
N ALA A 164 15.30 6.58 7.24
CA ALA A 164 14.94 5.32 7.86
C ALA A 164 15.77 4.18 7.26
N SER A 165 16.37 3.35 8.08
CA SER A 165 17.20 2.22 7.64
C SER A 165 16.48 0.89 7.80
N ASN A 166 16.53 0.06 6.76
CA ASN A 166 16.09 -1.34 6.85
C ASN A 166 17.25 -2.22 7.32
N LEU A 167 16.94 -3.28 8.06
CA LEU A 167 17.95 -4.22 8.58
C LEU A 167 17.77 -5.61 7.93
N ASN A 168 18.74 -6.03 7.14
CA ASN A 168 18.79 -7.37 6.57
C ASN A 168 19.31 -8.38 7.60
N ILE A 169 18.60 -9.50 7.77
CA ILE A 169 18.93 -10.55 8.73
C ILE A 169 19.10 -11.88 7.99
N ALA A 170 20.30 -12.48 8.11
CA ALA A 170 20.58 -13.82 7.63
C ALA A 170 20.38 -14.83 8.77
N ILE A 171 19.37 -15.68 8.66
CA ILE A 171 18.99 -16.66 9.68
C ILE A 171 19.61 -18.02 9.34
N ARG A 172 20.32 -18.60 10.29
CA ARG A 172 20.94 -19.94 10.19
C ARG A 172 19.97 -21.05 10.63
N GLY A 173 20.19 -22.26 10.13
CA GLY A 173 19.43 -23.44 10.56
C GLY A 173 19.70 -23.82 12.02
N ALA A 174 18.76 -24.50 12.65
CA ALA A 174 18.88 -25.04 14.00
C ALA A 174 19.96 -26.13 14.03
N GLY A 175 20.98 -25.95 14.88
CA GLY A 175 21.95 -27.00 15.17
C GLY A 175 23.29 -26.88 14.44
N GLY A 176 24.19 -26.18 15.08
CA GLY A 176 25.61 -26.14 14.74
C GLY A 176 26.38 -25.46 15.85
N THR A 177 26.64 -26.17 16.95
CA THR A 177 27.69 -25.79 17.91
C THR A 177 29.02 -25.82 17.18
N GLY A 178 29.43 -24.69 16.58
CA GLY A 178 30.71 -24.51 15.94
C GLY A 178 31.78 -24.14 16.95
N GLY A 179 32.55 -25.11 17.40
CA GLY A 179 33.81 -24.86 18.08
C GLY A 179 34.81 -24.22 17.11
N SER A 180 35.30 -23.07 17.53
CA SER A 180 36.48 -22.44 16.94
C SER A 180 37.73 -23.23 17.33
N THR A 181 38.54 -23.65 16.37
CA THR A 181 40.01 -23.73 16.54
C THR A 181 40.67 -23.57 15.20
N GLY A 182 41.55 -22.60 15.14
CA GLY A 182 42.44 -22.36 14.04
C GLY A 182 43.63 -23.35 14.05
N GLY A 183 44.40 -23.33 12.96
CA GLY A 183 45.71 -24.00 12.91
C GLY A 183 46.12 -24.46 11.53
N SER A 184 46.97 -23.73 11.02
CA SER A 184 47.87 -23.77 9.87
C SER A 184 48.60 -25.08 9.59
N THR A 185 48.98 -25.20 8.33
CA THR A 185 50.17 -25.81 7.72
C THR A 185 50.15 -27.29 7.25
N GLY A 186 50.30 -27.45 5.97
CA GLY A 186 51.46 -28.09 5.35
C GLY A 186 51.40 -29.56 5.04
N GLY A 187 51.69 -29.88 3.76
CA GLY A 187 52.47 -31.05 3.41
C GLY A 187 51.84 -32.10 2.51
N SER A 188 52.01 -31.90 1.26
CA SER A 188 52.56 -32.77 0.19
C SER A 188 52.52 -34.30 0.33
N SER A 189 52.12 -34.86 -0.75
CA SER A 189 52.66 -36.01 -1.54
C SER A 189 51.79 -37.26 -1.64
N GLY A 190 51.41 -37.54 -2.89
CA GLY A 190 51.83 -38.67 -3.62
C GLY A 190 50.96 -39.92 -3.61
N GLY A 191 50.48 -40.31 -4.78
CA GLY A 191 50.14 -41.69 -5.04
C GLY A 191 49.06 -41.91 -6.09
N SER A 192 49.53 -42.21 -7.29
CA SER A 192 48.79 -42.63 -8.48
C SER A 192 47.94 -43.88 -8.28
N SER A 193 46.79 -43.99 -8.93
CA SER A 193 46.58 -44.90 -10.07
C SER A 193 45.12 -44.98 -10.52
N SER A 194 44.94 -44.68 -11.77
CA SER A 194 44.17 -45.36 -12.82
C SER A 194 42.81 -46.00 -12.50
N GLY A 195 41.81 -45.55 -13.25
CA GLY A 195 40.57 -46.29 -13.48
C GLY A 195 39.57 -45.45 -14.27
N GLY A 196 39.56 -45.63 -15.60
CA GLY A 196 38.72 -44.92 -16.55
C GLY A 196 37.23 -45.23 -16.36
N GLY A 197 36.40 -44.26 -16.68
CA GLY A 197 34.97 -44.38 -16.77
C GLY A 197 34.41 -43.07 -17.25
N GLY A 198 34.42 -42.87 -18.56
CA GLY A 198 33.72 -41.78 -19.22
C GLY A 198 32.23 -41.89 -18.98
N GLY A 199 31.72 -41.05 -18.11
CA GLY A 199 30.32 -40.76 -17.95
C GLY A 199 30.05 -39.40 -18.55
N SER A 200 29.73 -39.34 -19.83
CA SER A 200 29.07 -38.25 -20.47
C SER A 200 27.77 -37.96 -19.72
N SER A 201 27.77 -36.95 -18.91
CA SER A 201 26.50 -36.45 -18.32
C SER A 201 25.71 -35.82 -19.46
N SER A 202 24.90 -36.64 -20.13
CA SER A 202 23.82 -36.15 -20.98
C SER A 202 22.86 -35.39 -20.11
N THR A 203 22.89 -34.07 -20.20
CA THR A 203 21.87 -33.18 -19.63
C THR A 203 20.58 -33.34 -20.42
N THR A 204 19.86 -34.44 -20.20
CA THR A 204 18.53 -34.64 -20.75
C THR A 204 17.58 -33.74 -19.93
N PRO A 205 16.72 -32.90 -20.57
CA PRO A 205 15.66 -32.18 -19.87
C PRO A 205 14.78 -33.18 -19.11
N THR A 206 14.42 -32.85 -17.88
CA THR A 206 13.48 -33.66 -17.10
C THR A 206 12.19 -33.79 -17.90
N LYS A 207 11.62 -35.00 -17.96
CA LYS A 207 10.33 -35.24 -18.63
C LYS A 207 9.29 -34.25 -18.12
N PRO A 208 8.50 -33.59 -19.01
CA PRO A 208 7.49 -32.64 -18.60
C PRO A 208 6.49 -33.27 -17.61
N GLU A 209 6.25 -32.58 -16.50
CA GLU A 209 5.14 -32.91 -15.59
C GLU A 209 3.88 -32.24 -16.11
N THR A 210 2.81 -33.03 -16.31
CA THR A 210 1.53 -32.49 -16.79
C THR A 210 0.43 -32.71 -15.74
N ALA A 211 -0.38 -31.67 -15.52
CA ALA A 211 -1.53 -31.71 -14.64
C ALA A 211 -2.73 -31.00 -15.30
N THR A 212 -3.94 -31.33 -14.85
CA THR A 212 -5.14 -30.59 -15.26
C THR A 212 -5.83 -30.08 -14.00
N LYS A 213 -6.04 -28.78 -13.91
CA LYS A 213 -6.75 -28.13 -12.79
C LYS A 213 -8.27 -28.47 -12.85
N PRO A 214 -9.02 -28.30 -11.76
CA PRO A 214 -10.47 -28.56 -11.72
C PRO A 214 -11.26 -27.74 -12.76
N ASP A 215 -10.81 -26.54 -13.11
CA ASP A 215 -11.40 -25.67 -14.14
C ASP A 215 -11.12 -26.15 -15.58
N GLY A 216 -10.28 -27.20 -15.72
CA GLY A 216 -9.85 -27.78 -16.98
C GLY A 216 -8.64 -27.11 -17.61
N THR A 217 -7.97 -26.17 -16.92
CA THR A 217 -6.69 -25.62 -17.35
C THR A 217 -5.63 -26.73 -17.37
N LYS A 218 -4.95 -26.90 -18.51
CA LYS A 218 -3.81 -27.83 -18.64
C LYS A 218 -2.55 -27.11 -18.20
N VAL A 219 -1.78 -27.75 -17.33
CA VAL A 219 -0.51 -27.24 -16.79
C VAL A 219 0.60 -28.19 -17.22
N GLU A 220 1.65 -27.66 -17.80
CA GLU A 220 2.88 -28.37 -18.13
C GLU A 220 4.05 -27.68 -17.44
N THR A 221 4.88 -28.42 -16.71
CA THR A 221 6.06 -27.91 -16.02
C THR A 221 7.31 -28.64 -16.47
N VAL A 222 8.33 -27.90 -16.88
CA VAL A 222 9.64 -28.42 -17.30
C VAL A 222 10.71 -27.77 -16.45
N THR A 223 11.59 -28.56 -15.82
CA THR A 223 12.77 -28.05 -15.14
C THR A 223 13.99 -28.25 -16.05
N LYS A 224 14.67 -27.15 -16.39
CA LYS A 224 15.92 -27.17 -17.20
C LYS A 224 17.10 -27.61 -16.35
N PRO A 225 18.21 -28.09 -16.95
CA PRO A 225 19.41 -28.53 -16.22
C PRO A 225 20.05 -27.44 -15.34
N ASP A 226 19.91 -26.16 -15.70
CA ASP A 226 20.37 -25.02 -14.92
C ASP A 226 19.46 -24.70 -13.71
N GLY A 227 18.35 -25.45 -13.56
CA GLY A 227 17.35 -25.32 -12.50
C GLY A 227 16.30 -24.23 -12.76
N THR A 228 16.28 -23.67 -13.96
CA THR A 228 15.18 -22.82 -14.42
C THR A 228 13.93 -23.67 -14.61
N THR A 229 12.80 -23.23 -14.09
CA THR A 229 11.49 -23.87 -14.31
C THR A 229 10.71 -23.13 -15.37
N VAL A 230 10.08 -23.87 -16.30
CA VAL A 230 9.16 -23.33 -17.30
C VAL A 230 7.79 -23.96 -17.06
N LYS A 231 6.80 -23.14 -16.73
CA LYS A 231 5.41 -23.55 -16.51
C LYS A 231 4.55 -22.98 -17.62
N THR A 232 3.83 -23.83 -18.34
CA THR A 232 2.86 -23.43 -19.37
C THR A 232 1.46 -23.82 -18.93
N GLU A 233 0.56 -22.85 -18.89
CA GLU A 233 -0.86 -23.07 -18.59
C GLU A 233 -1.70 -22.75 -19.83
N THR A 234 -2.54 -23.69 -20.23
CA THR A 234 -3.49 -23.50 -21.35
C THR A 234 -4.92 -23.66 -20.83
N LYS A 235 -5.69 -22.58 -20.91
CA LYS A 235 -7.10 -22.56 -20.49
C LYS A 235 -8.02 -23.13 -21.59
N LYS A 236 -9.26 -23.46 -21.22
CA LYS A 236 -10.28 -23.99 -22.15
C LYS A 236 -10.65 -23.00 -23.26
N ASP A 237 -10.56 -21.69 -23.00
CA ASP A 237 -10.84 -20.62 -23.98
C ASP A 237 -9.71 -20.43 -25.00
N GLY A 238 -8.61 -21.16 -24.88
CA GLY A 238 -7.44 -21.06 -25.74
C GLY A 238 -6.41 -20.05 -25.26
N SER A 239 -6.62 -19.38 -24.13
CA SER A 239 -5.62 -18.51 -23.54
C SER A 239 -4.41 -19.32 -23.03
N VAL A 240 -3.21 -18.79 -23.22
CA VAL A 240 -1.95 -19.44 -22.83
C VAL A 240 -1.14 -18.49 -21.96
N SER A 241 -0.61 -19.01 -20.84
CA SER A 241 0.36 -18.34 -19.97
C SER A 241 1.61 -19.20 -19.86
N LYS A 242 2.78 -18.62 -20.14
CA LYS A 242 4.08 -19.28 -20.01
C LYS A 242 4.97 -18.50 -19.06
N THR A 243 5.32 -19.11 -17.93
CA THR A 243 6.19 -18.53 -16.91
C THR A 243 7.52 -19.24 -16.88
N GLU A 244 8.60 -18.49 -17.03
CA GLU A 244 9.97 -18.95 -16.81
C GLU A 244 10.51 -18.34 -15.53
N THR A 245 10.86 -19.17 -14.53
CA THR A 245 11.42 -18.75 -13.24
C THR A 245 12.84 -19.27 -13.09
N LYS A 246 13.80 -18.38 -12.85
CA LYS A 246 15.21 -18.70 -12.62
C LYS A 246 15.48 -18.99 -11.15
N LYS A 247 16.63 -19.61 -10.87
CA LYS A 247 17.09 -19.91 -9.50
C LYS A 247 17.29 -18.69 -8.62
N ASP A 248 17.57 -17.51 -9.20
CA ASP A 248 17.74 -16.25 -8.47
C ASP A 248 16.41 -15.60 -8.09
N GLY A 249 15.28 -16.27 -8.38
CA GLY A 249 13.93 -15.77 -8.11
C GLY A 249 13.36 -14.86 -9.20
N SER A 250 14.17 -14.45 -10.19
CA SER A 250 13.65 -13.64 -11.30
C SER A 250 12.74 -14.48 -12.20
N SER A 251 11.70 -13.85 -12.75
CA SER A 251 10.74 -14.53 -13.62
C SER A 251 10.28 -13.67 -14.79
N VAL A 252 9.87 -14.36 -15.85
CA VAL A 252 9.19 -13.75 -17.00
C VAL A 252 7.96 -14.59 -17.30
N THR A 253 6.79 -13.93 -17.34
CA THR A 253 5.52 -14.53 -17.76
C THR A 253 5.06 -13.90 -19.05
N GLU A 254 4.86 -14.72 -20.08
CA GLU A 254 4.28 -14.33 -21.36
C GLU A 254 2.86 -14.87 -21.44
N ASN A 255 1.90 -13.98 -21.70
CA ASN A 255 0.48 -14.28 -21.78
C ASN A 255 -0.08 -13.96 -23.17
N LYS A 256 -0.94 -14.84 -23.67
CA LYS A 256 -1.74 -14.63 -24.86
C LYS A 256 -3.19 -14.96 -24.54
N ALA A 257 -4.06 -13.97 -24.61
CA ALA A 257 -5.50 -14.14 -24.42
C ALA A 257 -6.19 -14.69 -25.68
N ALA A 258 -7.37 -15.28 -25.52
CA ALA A 258 -8.18 -15.83 -26.61
C ALA A 258 -8.62 -14.78 -27.63
N ASP A 259 -8.76 -13.51 -27.22
CA ASP A 259 -9.11 -12.37 -28.07
C ASP A 259 -7.93 -11.83 -28.90
N GLY A 260 -6.73 -12.39 -28.70
CA GLY A 260 -5.48 -12.00 -29.37
C GLY A 260 -4.68 -10.92 -28.64
N SER A 261 -5.16 -10.41 -27.51
CA SER A 261 -4.37 -9.53 -26.63
C SER A 261 -3.16 -10.29 -26.04
N THR A 262 -2.05 -9.57 -25.85
CA THR A 262 -0.80 -10.15 -25.32
C THR A 262 -0.31 -9.36 -24.12
N GLY A 263 0.39 -10.05 -23.21
CA GLY A 263 1.00 -9.43 -22.04
C GLY A 263 2.29 -10.11 -21.63
N THR A 264 3.22 -9.34 -21.08
CA THR A 264 4.46 -9.84 -20.50
C THR A 264 4.62 -9.24 -19.12
N VAL A 265 4.89 -10.08 -18.12
CA VAL A 265 5.21 -9.65 -16.75
C VAL A 265 6.64 -10.10 -16.44
N LYS A 266 7.48 -9.19 -15.98
CA LYS A 266 8.88 -9.45 -15.59
C LYS A 266 9.05 -9.06 -14.13
N THR A 267 9.54 -9.99 -13.32
CA THR A 267 9.95 -9.72 -11.94
C THR A 267 11.46 -9.98 -11.84
N ASP A 268 12.19 -8.97 -11.39
CA ASP A 268 13.63 -9.10 -11.20
C ASP A 268 13.95 -9.85 -9.89
N ARG A 269 15.24 -10.13 -9.66
CA ARG A 269 15.73 -10.80 -8.44
C ARG A 269 15.46 -10.03 -7.13
N ASN A 270 15.13 -8.74 -7.23
CA ASN A 270 14.81 -7.88 -6.08
C ASN A 270 13.29 -7.77 -5.85
N GLY A 271 12.47 -8.48 -6.67
CA GLY A 271 11.01 -8.43 -6.59
C GLY A 271 10.37 -7.25 -7.35
N GLN A 272 11.18 -6.40 -8.03
CA GLN A 272 10.63 -5.31 -8.82
C GLN A 272 9.90 -5.86 -10.05
N THR A 273 8.62 -5.53 -10.18
CA THR A 273 7.76 -6.04 -11.26
C THR A 273 7.45 -4.96 -12.29
N THR A 274 7.63 -5.32 -13.57
CA THR A 274 7.19 -4.53 -14.72
C THR A 274 6.31 -5.39 -15.61
N ALA A 275 5.23 -4.81 -16.14
CA ALA A 275 4.34 -5.49 -17.05
C ALA A 275 4.09 -4.62 -18.29
N GLU A 276 3.94 -5.27 -19.44
CA GLU A 276 3.55 -4.64 -20.69
C GLU A 276 2.39 -5.43 -21.29
N THR A 277 1.36 -4.74 -21.78
CA THR A 277 0.22 -5.37 -22.43
C THR A 277 -0.17 -4.62 -23.69
N THR A 278 -0.43 -5.37 -24.75
CA THR A 278 -0.98 -4.85 -26.02
C THR A 278 -2.36 -5.47 -26.22
N LEU A 279 -3.39 -4.63 -26.19
CA LEU A 279 -4.77 -5.06 -26.36
C LEU A 279 -5.10 -5.19 -27.85
N SER A 280 -5.84 -6.22 -28.21
CA SER A 280 -6.21 -6.46 -29.61
C SER A 280 -7.36 -5.54 -30.05
N GLY A 281 -7.44 -5.26 -31.36
CA GLY A 281 -8.56 -4.50 -31.93
C GLY A 281 -9.90 -5.17 -31.65
N LYS A 282 -9.94 -6.49 -31.71
CA LYS A 282 -11.15 -7.28 -31.41
C LYS A 282 -11.59 -7.09 -29.95
N ALA A 283 -10.69 -7.18 -28.98
CA ALA A 283 -10.99 -6.99 -27.57
C ALA A 283 -11.57 -5.59 -27.30
N VAL A 284 -10.98 -4.55 -27.90
CA VAL A 284 -11.45 -3.16 -27.76
C VAL A 284 -12.82 -2.96 -28.38
N GLU A 285 -13.07 -3.51 -29.56
CA GLU A 285 -14.39 -3.42 -30.22
C GLU A 285 -15.48 -4.14 -29.42
N ASP A 286 -15.19 -5.36 -28.93
CA ASP A 286 -16.13 -6.14 -28.13
C ASP A 286 -16.46 -5.41 -26.81
N ALA A 287 -15.46 -4.83 -26.13
CA ALA A 287 -15.63 -4.05 -24.91
C ALA A 287 -16.50 -2.79 -25.16
N LYS A 288 -16.28 -2.07 -26.25
CA LYS A 288 -17.10 -0.90 -26.60
C LYS A 288 -18.56 -1.27 -26.90
N LYS A 289 -18.80 -2.42 -27.48
CA LYS A 289 -20.17 -2.93 -27.75
C LYS A 289 -20.88 -3.36 -26.47
N SER A 290 -20.17 -4.00 -25.55
CA SER A 290 -20.73 -4.51 -24.27
C SER A 290 -20.80 -3.43 -23.18
N GLY A 291 -20.00 -2.36 -23.29
CA GLY A 291 -19.79 -1.36 -22.23
C GLY A 291 -18.85 -1.83 -21.10
N GLU A 292 -18.35 -3.06 -21.16
CA GLU A 292 -17.43 -3.65 -20.19
C GLU A 292 -15.98 -3.18 -20.42
N ALA A 293 -15.09 -3.45 -19.45
CA ALA A 293 -13.66 -3.18 -19.60
C ALA A 293 -12.95 -4.32 -20.33
N VAL A 294 -11.93 -4.00 -21.14
CA VAL A 294 -11.00 -5.02 -21.67
C VAL A 294 -10.13 -5.49 -20.53
N LYS A 295 -10.08 -6.80 -20.28
CA LYS A 295 -9.18 -7.38 -19.28
C LYS A 295 -7.77 -7.53 -19.86
N ALA A 296 -6.80 -6.83 -19.27
CA ALA A 296 -5.41 -6.94 -19.68
C ALA A 296 -4.85 -8.33 -19.33
N PRO A 297 -4.14 -9.02 -20.27
CA PRO A 297 -3.55 -10.34 -19.98
C PRO A 297 -2.23 -10.23 -19.20
N VAL A 298 -2.23 -9.48 -18.12
CA VAL A 298 -1.15 -9.37 -17.13
C VAL A 298 -1.76 -9.45 -15.73
N GLU A 299 -0.99 -9.84 -14.74
CA GLU A 299 -1.40 -9.80 -13.34
C GLU A 299 -0.23 -9.27 -12.52
N VAL A 300 -0.51 -8.34 -11.62
CA VAL A 300 0.48 -7.71 -10.75
C VAL A 300 -0.03 -7.67 -9.31
N GLU A 301 0.86 -7.47 -8.36
CA GLU A 301 0.53 -7.32 -6.95
C GLU A 301 0.71 -5.86 -6.52
N ALA A 302 -0.34 -5.23 -5.97
CA ALA A 302 -0.25 -3.86 -5.47
C ALA A 302 0.65 -3.81 -4.23
N THR A 303 1.51 -2.78 -4.15
CA THR A 303 2.35 -2.52 -2.98
C THR A 303 2.04 -1.17 -2.36
N ARG A 304 2.32 -1.00 -1.07
CA ARG A 304 2.21 0.31 -0.40
C ARG A 304 3.36 1.25 -0.73
N ASN A 305 4.52 0.70 -1.06
CA ASN A 305 5.71 1.47 -1.39
C ASN A 305 5.70 1.83 -2.88
N SER A 306 5.56 3.10 -3.20
CA SER A 306 5.59 3.61 -4.58
C SER A 306 6.88 3.26 -5.32
N ASN A 307 8.03 3.15 -4.62
CA ASN A 307 9.31 2.82 -5.25
C ASN A 307 9.40 1.35 -5.69
N THR A 308 8.66 0.46 -5.05
CA THR A 308 8.60 -0.98 -5.40
C THR A 308 7.31 -1.36 -6.10
N ALA A 309 6.43 -0.38 -6.36
CA ALA A 309 5.15 -0.62 -7.01
C ALA A 309 5.35 -1.17 -8.42
N PRO A 310 4.55 -2.17 -8.82
CA PRO A 310 4.61 -2.69 -10.18
C PRO A 310 4.22 -1.61 -11.18
N THR A 311 4.96 -1.55 -12.27
CA THR A 311 4.68 -0.65 -13.38
C THR A 311 4.05 -1.44 -14.52
N VAL A 312 2.90 -0.98 -15.03
CA VAL A 312 2.16 -1.60 -16.12
C VAL A 312 2.06 -0.63 -17.28
N LYS A 313 2.60 -1.00 -18.43
CA LYS A 313 2.41 -0.29 -19.69
C LYS A 313 1.25 -0.93 -20.44
N VAL A 314 0.23 -0.14 -20.77
CA VAL A 314 -0.94 -0.55 -21.56
C VAL A 314 -0.86 0.11 -22.93
N GLU A 315 -0.96 -0.68 -23.99
CA GLU A 315 -1.01 -0.20 -25.36
C GLU A 315 -2.34 -0.58 -26.03
N LEU A 316 -3.04 0.42 -26.56
CA LEU A 316 -4.24 0.23 -27.35
C LEU A 316 -3.92 0.20 -28.84
N PRO A 317 -4.75 -0.42 -29.66
CA PRO A 317 -4.68 -0.32 -31.12
C PRO A 317 -4.76 1.14 -31.57
N LYS A 318 -4.06 1.48 -32.65
CA LYS A 318 -4.07 2.82 -33.22
C LYS A 318 -5.50 3.25 -33.56
N GLY A 319 -5.92 4.40 -33.07
CA GLY A 319 -7.25 4.94 -33.29
C GLY A 319 -8.36 4.34 -32.44
N ALA A 320 -8.00 3.55 -31.41
CA ALA A 320 -8.98 2.98 -30.48
C ALA A 320 -9.76 4.07 -29.71
N GLY A 321 -9.14 5.24 -29.42
CA GLY A 321 -9.70 6.25 -28.54
C GLY A 321 -9.87 5.74 -27.10
N GLU A 322 -10.58 6.49 -26.27
CA GLU A 322 -10.81 6.13 -24.87
C GLU A 322 -11.41 4.72 -24.73
N THR A 323 -10.77 3.91 -23.93
CA THR A 323 -11.13 2.51 -23.70
C THR A 323 -11.03 2.18 -22.23
N LYS A 324 -12.08 1.56 -21.66
CA LYS A 324 -12.03 1.01 -20.30
C LYS A 324 -11.15 -0.24 -20.29
N VAL A 325 -10.15 -0.27 -19.44
CA VAL A 325 -9.22 -1.40 -19.25
C VAL A 325 -9.24 -1.83 -17.80
N GLU A 326 -9.30 -3.13 -17.54
CA GLU A 326 -9.08 -3.72 -16.23
C GLU A 326 -7.70 -4.38 -16.20
N ILE A 327 -6.85 -3.95 -15.28
CA ILE A 327 -5.57 -4.58 -14.98
C ILE A 327 -5.78 -5.53 -13.81
N PRO A 328 -5.62 -6.86 -13.97
CA PRO A 328 -5.68 -7.82 -12.88
C PRO A 328 -4.67 -7.53 -11.78
N VAL A 329 -5.14 -7.55 -10.53
CA VAL A 329 -4.34 -7.31 -9.32
C VAL A 329 -4.69 -8.37 -8.29
N SER A 330 -3.71 -9.13 -7.82
CA SER A 330 -3.94 -10.29 -6.94
C SER A 330 -4.35 -9.94 -5.50
N ASN A 331 -4.05 -8.73 -5.03
CA ASN A 331 -4.34 -8.28 -3.66
C ASN A 331 -5.03 -6.92 -3.65
N VAL A 332 -5.95 -6.70 -4.57
CA VAL A 332 -6.70 -5.45 -4.70
C VAL A 332 -7.49 -5.14 -3.43
N LYS A 333 -7.44 -3.86 -3.00
CA LYS A 333 -8.17 -3.30 -1.87
C LYS A 333 -8.89 -2.03 -2.29
N SER A 334 -9.81 -1.54 -1.47
CA SER A 334 -10.54 -0.28 -1.73
C SER A 334 -9.60 0.91 -1.94
N GLY A 335 -8.46 0.95 -1.24
CA GLY A 335 -7.42 1.96 -1.40
C GLY A 335 -6.43 1.72 -2.55
N THR A 336 -6.59 0.65 -3.33
CA THR A 336 -5.75 0.44 -4.52
C THR A 336 -6.06 1.48 -5.59
N VAL A 337 -5.02 2.10 -6.13
CA VAL A 337 -5.10 3.14 -7.18
C VAL A 337 -4.11 2.86 -8.30
N ALA A 338 -4.46 3.31 -9.50
CA ALA A 338 -3.50 3.49 -10.57
C ALA A 338 -2.89 4.90 -10.46
N VAL A 339 -1.57 4.99 -10.63
CA VAL A 339 -0.83 6.25 -10.69
C VAL A 339 -0.21 6.37 -12.07
N LEU A 340 -0.65 7.34 -12.85
CA LEU A 340 -0.11 7.61 -14.18
C LEU A 340 1.33 8.11 -14.06
N VAL A 341 2.22 7.54 -14.85
CA VAL A 341 3.61 7.97 -14.97
C VAL A 341 3.77 8.70 -16.29
N HIS A 342 4.02 10.00 -16.21
CA HIS A 342 4.22 10.85 -17.39
C HIS A 342 5.62 10.66 -18.00
N ALA A 343 5.80 11.11 -19.23
CA ALA A 343 7.07 10.97 -19.95
C ALA A 343 8.24 11.72 -19.29
N ASP A 344 7.95 12.77 -18.53
CA ASP A 344 8.93 13.52 -17.74
C ASP A 344 9.24 12.89 -16.37
N GLY A 345 8.60 11.76 -16.05
CA GLY A 345 8.75 11.04 -14.79
C GLY A 345 7.86 11.56 -13.65
N THR A 346 7.03 12.56 -13.88
CA THR A 346 6.03 12.99 -12.88
C THR A 346 4.92 11.96 -12.73
N GLU A 347 4.33 11.91 -11.54
CA GLU A 347 3.31 10.92 -11.18
C GLU A 347 1.99 11.61 -10.82
N GLU A 348 0.87 11.05 -11.28
CA GLU A 348 -0.46 11.56 -11.01
C GLU A 348 -1.42 10.42 -10.64
N ILE A 349 -2.16 10.55 -9.52
CA ILE A 349 -3.18 9.57 -9.13
C ILE A 349 -4.36 9.63 -10.11
N VAL A 350 -4.64 8.52 -10.77
CA VAL A 350 -5.82 8.36 -11.62
C VAL A 350 -7.05 8.23 -10.72
N LYS A 351 -7.72 9.35 -10.42
CA LYS A 351 -8.89 9.40 -9.52
C LYS A 351 -10.02 8.46 -9.95
N ASN A 352 -10.17 8.23 -11.25
CA ASN A 352 -11.16 7.32 -11.84
C ASN A 352 -10.65 5.88 -12.01
N SER A 353 -9.56 5.51 -11.35
CA SER A 353 -9.15 4.11 -11.24
C SER A 353 -9.98 3.40 -10.19
N ILE A 354 -10.74 2.38 -10.57
CA ILE A 354 -11.77 1.75 -9.73
C ILE A 354 -11.34 0.33 -9.39
N PRO A 355 -11.17 -0.03 -8.11
CA PRO A 355 -10.98 -1.41 -7.69
C PRO A 355 -12.18 -2.27 -8.10
N THR A 356 -11.91 -3.44 -8.63
CA THR A 356 -12.88 -4.50 -8.94
C THR A 356 -12.55 -5.73 -8.10
N GLU A 357 -13.34 -6.77 -8.16
CA GLU A 357 -13.05 -8.05 -7.49
C GLU A 357 -11.74 -8.71 -7.97
N THR A 358 -11.31 -8.41 -9.20
CA THR A 358 -10.17 -9.08 -9.84
C THR A 358 -9.04 -8.14 -10.23
N GLY A 359 -9.17 -6.82 -9.98
CA GLY A 359 -8.14 -5.89 -10.39
C GLY A 359 -8.50 -4.42 -10.21
N ILE A 360 -7.95 -3.59 -11.08
CA ILE A 360 -8.23 -2.16 -11.11
C ILE A 360 -8.66 -1.74 -12.52
N ARG A 361 -9.80 -1.07 -12.62
CA ARG A 361 -10.36 -0.55 -13.86
C ARG A 361 -10.02 0.93 -14.02
N LEU A 362 -9.55 1.33 -15.20
CA LEU A 362 -9.27 2.72 -15.57
C LEU A 362 -9.58 2.95 -17.05
N THR A 363 -9.68 4.21 -17.45
CA THR A 363 -9.82 4.59 -18.88
C THR A 363 -8.44 4.96 -19.41
N VAL A 364 -8.10 4.43 -20.58
CA VAL A 364 -6.84 4.68 -21.29
C VAL A 364 -7.18 5.23 -22.69
N ASP A 365 -6.42 6.23 -23.14
CA ASP A 365 -6.44 6.73 -24.53
C ASP A 365 -5.04 6.55 -25.15
N GLY A 366 -4.95 5.66 -26.15
CA GLY A 366 -3.70 5.29 -26.79
C GLY A 366 -2.80 4.40 -25.93
N SER A 367 -1.74 4.95 -25.36
CA SER A 367 -0.77 4.22 -24.51
C SER A 367 -0.62 4.93 -23.16
N ALA A 368 -0.63 4.17 -22.09
CA ALA A 368 -0.44 4.67 -20.74
C ALA A 368 0.51 3.79 -19.94
N THR A 369 1.35 4.40 -19.11
CA THR A 369 2.16 3.70 -18.13
C THR A 369 1.66 4.06 -16.74
N VAL A 370 1.28 3.05 -15.95
CA VAL A 370 0.75 3.25 -14.61
C VAL A 370 1.49 2.40 -13.58
N LYS A 371 1.65 2.93 -12.38
CA LYS A 371 2.00 2.16 -11.18
C LYS A 371 0.73 1.71 -10.48
N ILE A 372 0.73 0.51 -9.89
CA ILE A 372 -0.39 -0.01 -9.10
C ILE A 372 -0.01 0.01 -7.63
N ILE A 373 -0.68 0.84 -6.85
CA ILE A 373 -0.30 1.13 -5.46
C ILE A 373 -1.50 0.92 -4.53
N ASP A 374 -1.30 0.23 -3.39
CA ASP A 374 -2.21 0.34 -2.26
C ASP A 374 -1.91 1.65 -1.52
N ASN A 375 -2.67 2.70 -1.83
CA ASN A 375 -2.53 4.04 -1.25
C ASN A 375 -3.47 4.27 -0.05
N SER A 376 -3.93 3.19 0.60
CA SER A 376 -4.74 3.27 1.82
C SER A 376 -4.00 4.04 2.92
N LYS A 377 -4.68 4.99 3.56
CA LYS A 377 -4.04 5.89 4.53
C LYS A 377 -3.90 5.29 5.94
N GLY A 378 -4.67 4.24 6.24
CA GLY A 378 -4.53 3.51 7.50
C GLY A 378 -4.93 4.30 8.74
N PHE A 379 -5.97 5.13 8.66
CA PHE A 379 -6.46 5.92 9.78
C PHE A 379 -6.84 5.04 10.96
N ILE A 380 -6.36 5.38 12.15
CA ILE A 380 -6.54 4.55 13.36
C ILE A 380 -8.00 4.50 13.84
N ASP A 381 -8.76 5.56 13.59
CA ASP A 381 -10.17 5.71 14.00
C ASP A 381 -11.17 5.11 12.99
N THR A 382 -10.67 4.50 11.91
CA THR A 382 -11.51 3.84 10.90
C THR A 382 -11.36 2.33 10.87
N ARG A 383 -10.41 1.75 11.61
CA ARG A 383 -10.05 0.32 11.54
C ARG A 383 -11.24 -0.62 11.68
N ASN A 384 -12.12 -0.35 12.66
CA ASN A 384 -13.34 -1.12 12.92
C ASN A 384 -14.60 -0.33 12.57
N HIS A 385 -14.49 0.68 11.71
CA HIS A 385 -15.62 1.50 11.30
C HIS A 385 -16.30 0.90 10.07
N TRP A 386 -17.65 0.90 10.04
CA TRP A 386 -18.43 0.35 8.93
C TRP A 386 -18.06 0.91 7.55
N ALA A 387 -17.53 2.15 7.50
CA ALA A 387 -17.15 2.83 6.27
C ALA A 387 -15.63 2.78 6.00
N LYS A 388 -14.90 1.81 6.57
CA LYS A 388 -13.45 1.72 6.37
C LYS A 388 -13.08 1.68 4.90
N ASP A 389 -13.73 0.81 4.13
CA ASP A 389 -13.45 0.64 2.71
C ASP A 389 -13.78 1.88 1.89
N GLU A 390 -14.90 2.53 2.18
CA GLU A 390 -15.30 3.77 1.54
C GLU A 390 -14.34 4.93 1.87
N ILE A 391 -13.83 4.97 3.09
CA ILE A 391 -12.84 5.96 3.53
C ILE A 391 -11.50 5.70 2.86
N ASP A 392 -11.05 4.45 2.81
CA ASP A 392 -9.82 4.07 2.11
C ASP A 392 -9.91 4.43 0.61
N PHE A 393 -11.05 4.17 -0.02
CA PHE A 393 -11.30 4.53 -1.41
C PHE A 393 -11.14 6.03 -1.67
N VAL A 394 -11.85 6.88 -0.91
CA VAL A 394 -11.84 8.32 -1.16
C VAL A 394 -10.53 8.99 -0.74
N SER A 395 -9.89 8.51 0.31
CA SER A 395 -8.64 9.09 0.80
C SER A 395 -7.44 8.69 -0.06
N ALA A 396 -7.41 7.45 -0.56
CA ALA A 396 -6.37 7.00 -1.48
C ALA A 396 -6.33 7.82 -2.78
N ARG A 397 -7.47 8.35 -3.21
CA ARG A 397 -7.63 9.19 -4.41
C ARG A 397 -7.52 10.69 -4.14
N GLY A 398 -7.25 11.08 -2.89
CA GLY A 398 -7.16 12.50 -2.51
C GLY A 398 -8.47 13.26 -2.61
N LEU A 399 -9.62 12.58 -2.69
CA LEU A 399 -10.95 13.21 -2.75
C LEU A 399 -11.34 13.78 -1.39
N VAL A 400 -11.17 13.00 -0.33
CA VAL A 400 -11.43 13.42 1.05
C VAL A 400 -10.22 13.09 1.90
N ASN A 401 -9.56 14.12 2.41
CA ASN A 401 -8.39 13.96 3.26
C ASN A 401 -8.78 13.62 4.71
N GLY A 402 -7.88 13.03 5.48
CA GLY A 402 -8.00 12.96 6.94
C GLY A 402 -8.03 14.34 7.59
N MET A 403 -8.43 14.39 8.85
CA MET A 403 -8.28 15.58 9.70
C MET A 403 -6.83 15.74 10.16
N SER A 404 -6.09 14.62 10.18
CA SER A 404 -4.64 14.53 10.34
C SER A 404 -4.12 13.33 9.54
N ALA A 405 -2.83 13.07 9.59
CA ALA A 405 -2.22 11.90 8.96
C ALA A 405 -2.82 10.56 9.48
N THR A 406 -3.24 10.51 10.74
CA THR A 406 -3.70 9.29 11.40
C THR A 406 -5.20 9.27 11.76
N ILE A 407 -5.90 10.40 11.64
CA ILE A 407 -7.30 10.56 12.04
C ILE A 407 -8.15 11.01 10.86
N TYR A 408 -9.20 10.26 10.58
CA TYR A 408 -10.19 10.63 9.58
C TYR A 408 -11.38 11.38 10.18
N ALA A 409 -11.75 11.11 11.43
CA ALA A 409 -12.94 11.57 12.13
C ALA A 409 -14.25 11.19 11.42
N PRO A 410 -14.53 9.88 11.24
CA PRO A 410 -15.62 9.37 10.39
C PRO A 410 -17.02 9.84 10.86
N ASN A 411 -17.21 10.02 12.15
CA ASN A 411 -18.49 10.38 12.75
C ASN A 411 -18.72 11.91 12.82
N ASN A 412 -17.72 12.73 12.49
CA ASN A 412 -17.90 14.17 12.48
C ASN A 412 -18.79 14.60 11.31
N SER A 413 -19.64 15.60 11.56
CA SER A 413 -20.47 16.22 10.52
C SER A 413 -19.59 16.98 9.52
N THR A 414 -20.03 16.98 8.25
CA THR A 414 -19.35 17.70 7.17
C THR A 414 -20.05 19.05 6.94
N THR A 415 -19.26 20.11 6.70
CA THR A 415 -19.81 21.43 6.36
C THR A 415 -20.05 21.58 4.85
N ARG A 416 -20.85 22.59 4.48
CA ARG A 416 -21.10 22.93 3.06
C ARG A 416 -19.80 23.26 2.33
N ALA A 417 -18.90 24.03 2.95
CA ALA A 417 -17.60 24.39 2.39
C ALA A 417 -16.71 23.15 2.15
N GLN A 418 -16.70 22.20 3.08
CA GLN A 418 -15.97 20.95 2.91
C GLN A 418 -16.51 20.15 1.71
N LEU A 419 -17.84 20.06 1.53
CA LEU A 419 -18.39 19.36 0.38
C LEU A 419 -18.08 20.06 -0.93
N TRP A 420 -18.15 21.40 -1.01
CA TRP A 420 -17.72 22.13 -2.22
C TRP A 420 -16.28 21.82 -2.58
N THR A 421 -15.38 21.79 -1.59
CA THR A 421 -13.96 21.48 -1.79
C THR A 421 -13.77 20.04 -2.31
N ILE A 422 -14.52 19.08 -1.77
CA ILE A 422 -14.50 17.69 -2.23
C ILE A 422 -14.94 17.58 -3.70
N LEU A 423 -16.08 18.20 -4.03
CA LEU A 423 -16.62 18.16 -5.40
C LEU A 423 -15.75 18.93 -6.40
N ALA A 424 -15.14 20.04 -5.99
CA ALA A 424 -14.21 20.79 -6.82
C ALA A 424 -12.91 20.00 -7.08
N ARG A 425 -12.37 19.29 -6.08
CA ARG A 425 -11.24 18.35 -6.25
C ARG A 425 -11.58 17.20 -7.19
N GLN A 426 -12.79 16.68 -7.11
CA GLN A 426 -13.29 15.65 -8.02
C GLN A 426 -13.32 16.14 -9.47
N ALA A 427 -13.61 17.42 -9.68
CA ALA A 427 -13.69 18.06 -11.00
C ALA A 427 -12.34 18.67 -11.45
N ASP A 428 -11.24 18.35 -10.78
CA ASP A 428 -9.89 18.88 -11.06
C ASP A 428 -9.82 20.40 -11.13
N ALA A 429 -10.66 21.08 -10.34
CA ALA A 429 -10.67 22.54 -10.27
C ALA A 429 -9.41 23.06 -9.58
N ASP A 430 -8.88 24.17 -10.07
CA ASP A 430 -7.79 24.87 -9.39
C ASP A 430 -8.30 25.51 -8.09
N LEU A 431 -7.81 25.00 -6.97
CA LEU A 431 -8.15 25.44 -5.63
C LEU A 431 -7.03 26.29 -4.97
N ASN A 432 -5.99 26.63 -5.72
CA ASN A 432 -4.87 27.43 -5.21
C ASN A 432 -5.26 28.90 -5.02
N GLY A 433 -4.78 29.49 -3.93
CA GLY A 433 -5.05 30.88 -3.57
C GLY A 433 -6.48 31.11 -3.04
N GLY A 434 -6.81 32.36 -2.76
CA GLY A 434 -8.05 32.79 -2.14
C GLY A 434 -7.83 33.39 -0.75
N SER A 435 -8.82 34.16 -0.25
CA SER A 435 -8.79 34.79 1.08
C SER A 435 -9.17 33.82 2.20
N THR A 436 -9.86 32.73 1.85
CA THR A 436 -10.21 31.62 2.75
C THR A 436 -9.89 30.30 2.08
N TRP A 437 -9.70 29.23 2.87
CA TRP A 437 -9.40 27.88 2.38
C TRP A 437 -10.47 27.30 1.45
N TYR A 438 -11.69 27.80 1.49
CA TYR A 438 -12.84 27.32 0.70
C TYR A 438 -13.26 28.28 -0.42
N GLU A 439 -12.71 29.49 -0.53
CA GLU A 439 -13.17 30.50 -1.48
C GLU A 439 -13.19 30.02 -2.93
N LYS A 440 -12.12 29.37 -3.36
CA LYS A 440 -12.03 28.83 -4.72
C LYS A 440 -13.10 27.75 -4.98
N ALA A 441 -13.30 26.86 -4.03
CA ALA A 441 -14.31 25.81 -4.10
C ALA A 441 -15.74 26.40 -4.05
N GLN A 442 -15.98 27.44 -3.24
CA GLN A 442 -17.24 28.18 -3.19
C GLN A 442 -17.56 28.83 -4.55
N ASN A 443 -16.58 29.50 -5.14
CA ASN A 443 -16.74 30.14 -6.45
C ASN A 443 -16.95 29.12 -7.57
N TRP A 444 -16.23 28.01 -7.54
CA TRP A 444 -16.47 26.88 -8.43
C TRP A 444 -17.89 26.33 -8.29
N ALA A 445 -18.36 26.08 -7.08
CA ALA A 445 -19.70 25.56 -6.80
C ALA A 445 -20.82 26.49 -7.31
N LYS A 446 -20.64 27.82 -7.16
CA LYS A 446 -21.55 28.83 -7.71
C LYS A 446 -21.56 28.82 -9.23
N THR A 447 -20.37 28.88 -9.83
CA THR A 447 -20.21 28.96 -11.30
C THR A 447 -20.76 27.71 -12.00
N LYS A 448 -20.57 26.53 -11.40
CA LYS A 448 -21.09 25.27 -11.92
C LYS A 448 -22.56 25.00 -11.56
N GLY A 449 -23.23 25.90 -10.82
CA GLY A 449 -24.62 25.70 -10.39
C GLY A 449 -24.81 24.56 -9.38
N VAL A 450 -23.72 24.08 -8.78
CA VAL A 450 -23.75 23.01 -7.76
C VAL A 450 -24.38 23.51 -6.46
N SER A 451 -24.06 24.75 -6.06
CA SER A 451 -24.55 25.38 -4.84
C SER A 451 -24.67 26.90 -5.01
N ASP A 452 -25.49 27.52 -4.17
CA ASP A 452 -25.61 28.99 -4.02
C ASP A 452 -24.37 29.62 -3.36
N GLY A 453 -23.52 28.79 -2.73
CA GLY A 453 -22.33 29.24 -1.99
C GLY A 453 -22.66 29.91 -0.66
N ALA A 454 -23.88 29.87 -0.17
CA ALA A 454 -24.25 30.44 1.12
C ALA A 454 -23.86 29.53 2.30
N ASN A 455 -23.67 30.12 3.48
CA ASN A 455 -23.51 29.42 4.76
C ASN A 455 -22.39 28.35 4.74
N PRO A 456 -21.12 28.71 4.47
CA PRO A 456 -20.02 27.75 4.29
C PRO A 456 -19.79 26.84 5.50
N ASN A 457 -20.05 27.33 6.70
CA ASN A 457 -19.79 26.61 7.96
C ASN A 457 -20.98 25.78 8.46
N ASP A 458 -22.16 25.90 7.83
CA ASP A 458 -23.31 25.08 8.20
C ASP A 458 -23.06 23.60 7.84
N THR A 459 -23.52 22.71 8.73
CA THR A 459 -23.48 21.26 8.45
C THR A 459 -24.38 20.92 7.28
N ILE A 460 -23.90 20.04 6.38
CA ILE A 460 -24.67 19.63 5.22
C ILE A 460 -25.73 18.59 5.59
N THR A 461 -26.95 18.77 5.10
CA THR A 461 -28.01 17.75 5.22
C THR A 461 -27.91 16.70 4.12
N ARG A 462 -28.54 15.54 4.32
CA ARG A 462 -28.60 14.46 3.34
C ARG A 462 -29.27 14.91 2.03
N ALA A 463 -30.32 15.71 2.12
CA ALA A 463 -30.98 16.31 0.95
C ALA A 463 -30.03 17.23 0.17
N GLN A 464 -29.30 18.09 0.86
CA GLN A 464 -28.32 18.98 0.23
C GLN A 464 -27.17 18.18 -0.40
N MET A 465 -26.68 17.14 0.29
CA MET A 465 -25.61 16.27 -0.23
C MET A 465 -25.98 15.65 -1.57
N VAL A 466 -27.09 14.92 -1.66
CA VAL A 466 -27.50 14.29 -2.93
C VAL A 466 -27.83 15.32 -4.01
N THR A 467 -28.40 16.48 -3.63
CA THR A 467 -28.70 17.56 -4.58
C THR A 467 -27.43 18.14 -5.19
N MET A 468 -26.37 18.35 -4.39
CA MET A 468 -25.08 18.86 -4.91
C MET A 468 -24.36 17.81 -5.78
N LEU A 469 -24.40 16.51 -5.41
CA LEU A 469 -23.90 15.43 -6.26
C LEU A 469 -24.63 15.38 -7.60
N TRP A 470 -25.95 15.38 -7.57
CA TRP A 470 -26.80 15.36 -8.76
C TRP A 470 -26.53 16.55 -9.69
N ARG A 471 -26.41 17.76 -9.11
CA ARG A 471 -26.06 18.97 -9.87
C ARG A 471 -24.66 18.92 -10.45
N ALA A 472 -23.68 18.38 -9.72
CA ALA A 472 -22.32 18.20 -10.20
C ALA A 472 -22.23 17.21 -11.39
N LYS A 473 -23.23 16.30 -11.50
CA LYS A 473 -23.38 15.37 -12.63
C LYS A 473 -24.24 15.91 -13.77
N GLY A 474 -24.62 17.19 -13.75
CA GLY A 474 -25.40 17.83 -14.83
C GLY A 474 -26.91 17.62 -14.70
N GLN A 475 -27.41 17.25 -13.55
CA GLN A 475 -28.84 17.10 -13.24
C GLN A 475 -29.57 16.08 -14.15
N PRO A 476 -29.06 14.83 -14.28
CA PRO A 476 -29.73 13.83 -15.12
C PRO A 476 -31.13 13.51 -14.57
N ALA A 477 -32.12 13.45 -15.45
CA ALA A 477 -33.48 13.13 -15.05
C ALA A 477 -33.57 11.66 -14.61
N PRO A 478 -34.11 11.34 -13.40
CA PRO A 478 -34.31 9.97 -12.98
C PRO A 478 -35.43 9.31 -13.79
N ALA A 479 -35.27 8.03 -14.14
CA ALA A 479 -36.29 7.27 -14.86
C ALA A 479 -37.50 6.92 -13.96
N VAL A 480 -37.24 6.72 -12.66
CA VAL A 480 -38.26 6.31 -11.69
C VAL A 480 -38.17 7.19 -10.42
N ALA A 481 -39.32 7.68 -9.95
CA ALA A 481 -39.38 8.41 -8.68
C ALA A 481 -39.13 7.47 -7.49
N ALA A 482 -38.27 7.88 -6.54
CA ALA A 482 -38.06 7.15 -5.29
C ALA A 482 -39.27 7.26 -4.36
N THR A 483 -39.60 6.17 -3.67
CA THR A 483 -40.79 6.05 -2.81
C THR A 483 -40.40 6.09 -1.32
N PHE A 484 -39.88 7.23 -0.84
CA PHE A 484 -39.65 7.44 0.58
C PHE A 484 -40.82 8.20 1.22
N THR A 485 -41.23 7.76 2.41
CA THR A 485 -42.37 8.36 3.13
C THR A 485 -42.11 9.79 3.63
N ASP A 486 -40.87 10.19 3.72
CA ASP A 486 -40.41 11.51 4.20
C ASP A 486 -39.81 12.38 3.07
N VAL A 487 -40.04 12.04 1.79
CA VAL A 487 -39.66 12.82 0.60
C VAL A 487 -40.92 13.21 -0.17
N SER A 488 -41.31 14.49 -0.05
CA SER A 488 -42.40 15.01 -0.87
C SER A 488 -41.97 15.17 -2.33
N ALA A 489 -42.85 14.82 -3.27
CA ALA A 489 -42.60 14.98 -4.70
C ALA A 489 -42.29 16.42 -5.12
N ASP A 490 -42.83 17.41 -4.37
CA ASP A 490 -42.62 18.83 -4.62
C ASP A 490 -41.37 19.40 -3.95
N SER A 491 -40.59 18.58 -3.24
CA SER A 491 -39.36 19.04 -2.60
C SER A 491 -38.27 19.28 -3.61
N TYR A 492 -37.44 20.32 -3.41
CA TYR A 492 -36.34 20.69 -4.32
C TYR A 492 -35.31 19.55 -4.55
N TYR A 493 -35.31 18.56 -3.66
CA TYR A 493 -34.38 17.42 -3.69
C TYR A 493 -35.02 16.12 -4.23
N ALA A 494 -36.31 16.10 -4.56
CA ALA A 494 -37.02 14.87 -4.93
C ALA A 494 -36.37 14.17 -6.12
N GLN A 495 -36.03 14.93 -7.18
CA GLN A 495 -35.35 14.38 -8.36
C GLN A 495 -33.94 13.88 -8.03
N ALA A 496 -33.19 14.64 -7.23
CA ALA A 496 -31.84 14.25 -6.82
C ALA A 496 -31.84 12.97 -5.95
N VAL A 497 -32.85 12.82 -5.07
CA VAL A 497 -33.02 11.58 -4.27
C VAL A 497 -33.35 10.40 -5.18
N SER A 498 -34.28 10.58 -6.13
CA SER A 498 -34.66 9.54 -7.09
C SER A 498 -33.49 9.10 -7.92
N TRP A 499 -32.71 10.03 -8.47
CA TRP A 499 -31.48 9.76 -9.18
C TRP A 499 -30.46 9.00 -8.30
N ALA A 500 -30.26 9.42 -7.06
CA ALA A 500 -29.29 8.78 -6.17
C ALA A 500 -29.69 7.33 -5.80
N VAL A 501 -31.00 7.03 -5.75
CA VAL A 501 -31.51 5.66 -5.56
C VAL A 501 -31.31 4.82 -6.81
N GLU A 502 -31.70 5.35 -7.98
CA GLU A 502 -31.56 4.67 -9.27
C GLU A 502 -30.11 4.25 -9.55
N HIS A 503 -29.16 5.11 -9.19
CA HIS A 503 -27.71 4.86 -9.38
C HIS A 503 -27.05 4.15 -8.19
N GLY A 504 -27.83 3.62 -7.24
CA GLY A 504 -27.31 2.86 -6.10
C GLY A 504 -26.48 3.67 -5.10
N ILE A 505 -26.48 5.01 -5.22
CA ILE A 505 -25.70 5.90 -4.33
C ILE A 505 -26.27 5.87 -2.91
N THR A 506 -27.58 5.71 -2.77
CA THR A 506 -28.26 5.58 -1.47
C THR A 506 -29.45 4.63 -1.55
N THR A 507 -29.72 3.94 -0.44
CA THR A 507 -30.93 3.13 -0.23
C THR A 507 -31.82 3.73 0.89
N GLY A 508 -31.50 4.97 1.32
CA GLY A 508 -32.16 5.60 2.47
C GLY A 508 -31.50 5.23 3.80
N VAL A 509 -32.29 5.36 4.89
CA VAL A 509 -31.82 5.05 6.26
C VAL A 509 -32.62 3.90 6.90
N GLY A 510 -33.35 3.16 6.10
CA GLY A 510 -34.25 2.09 6.53
C GLY A 510 -35.68 2.57 6.75
N ASN A 511 -36.60 1.61 6.98
CA ASN A 511 -38.01 1.83 7.23
C ASN A 511 -38.71 2.74 6.20
N GLY A 512 -38.31 2.67 4.92
CA GLY A 512 -38.88 3.49 3.86
C GLY A 512 -38.60 5.00 4.00
N LYS A 513 -37.55 5.39 4.71
CA LYS A 513 -37.15 6.80 4.94
C LYS A 513 -35.80 7.12 4.32
N PHE A 514 -35.70 8.36 3.81
CA PHE A 514 -34.46 8.96 3.32
C PHE A 514 -33.75 9.80 4.40
N ASN A 515 -34.50 10.40 5.32
CA ASN A 515 -34.06 11.36 6.34
C ASN A 515 -33.41 12.62 5.72
N PRO A 516 -34.18 13.43 4.94
CA PRO A 516 -33.65 14.56 4.16
C PRO A 516 -32.95 15.63 5.01
N ASN A 517 -33.45 15.87 6.24
CA ASN A 517 -32.92 16.87 7.16
C ASN A 517 -31.81 16.36 8.08
N GLY A 518 -31.52 15.06 8.06
CA GLY A 518 -30.39 14.50 8.80
C GLY A 518 -29.06 15.02 8.28
N THR A 519 -28.13 15.34 9.18
CA THR A 519 -26.79 15.77 8.81
C THR A 519 -25.96 14.60 8.27
N CYS A 520 -25.05 14.87 7.33
CA CYS A 520 -24.13 13.88 6.82
C CYS A 520 -22.82 13.87 7.61
N THR A 521 -22.43 12.69 8.07
CA THR A 521 -21.08 12.47 8.61
C THR A 521 -20.05 12.32 7.49
N ARG A 522 -18.78 12.48 7.81
CA ARG A 522 -17.66 12.29 6.88
C ARG A 522 -17.64 10.87 6.30
N ALA A 523 -17.99 9.85 7.10
CA ALA A 523 -18.15 8.47 6.64
C ALA A 523 -19.27 8.31 5.61
N GLN A 524 -20.43 8.95 5.83
CA GLN A 524 -21.52 8.92 4.87
C GLN A 524 -21.17 9.63 3.55
N ILE A 525 -20.40 10.72 3.62
CA ILE A 525 -19.86 11.37 2.41
C ILE A 525 -18.96 10.41 1.63
N ALA A 526 -18.04 9.71 2.32
CA ALA A 526 -17.16 8.71 1.68
C ALA A 526 -17.99 7.63 0.98
N ALA A 527 -19.03 7.10 1.64
CA ALA A 527 -19.88 6.07 1.06
C ALA A 527 -20.65 6.55 -0.19
N PHE A 528 -21.20 7.76 -0.16
CA PHE A 528 -21.88 8.32 -1.32
C PHE A 528 -20.91 8.53 -2.51
N LEU A 529 -19.70 9.03 -2.22
CA LEU A 529 -18.69 9.25 -3.25
C LEU A 529 -18.20 7.92 -3.85
N MET A 530 -17.85 6.93 -3.03
CA MET A 530 -17.39 5.63 -3.53
C MET A 530 -18.45 5.00 -4.44
N ARG A 531 -19.73 4.99 -4.03
CA ARG A 531 -20.82 4.44 -4.84
C ARG A 531 -21.02 5.21 -6.15
N LEU A 532 -20.87 6.54 -6.11
CA LEU A 532 -20.92 7.36 -7.33
C LEU A 532 -19.80 7.03 -8.33
N TYR A 533 -18.61 6.65 -7.84
CA TYR A 533 -17.49 6.21 -8.68
C TYR A 533 -17.63 4.76 -9.15
N ALA A 534 -18.23 3.90 -8.34
CA ALA A 534 -18.47 2.50 -8.68
C ALA A 534 -19.59 2.32 -9.72
N GLU A 535 -20.30 3.39 -10.05
CA GLU A 535 -21.34 3.42 -11.09
C GLU A 535 -20.78 2.91 -12.42
N LYS A 536 -21.46 1.91 -13.00
CA LYS A 536 -21.04 1.18 -14.20
C LYS A 536 -21.15 1.99 -15.49
#